data_25353fbdbe813df46bd602b9f1ce7a5d
#
_entry.id   25353fbdbe813df46bd602b9f1ce7a5d
#
_cell.length_a   1.000
_cell.length_b   1.000
_cell.length_c   1.000
_cell.angle_alpha   90.00
_cell.angle_beta   90.00
_cell.angle_gamma   90.00
#
_symmetry.space_group_name_H-M   'P 1'
#
loop_
_entity.id
_entity.type
_entity.pdbx_description
1 polymer ?
#
loop_
_entity_poly.entity_id
_entity_poly.type
_entity_poly.pdbx_seq_one_letter_code
_entity_poly.pdbx_strand_id
1 'polypeptide(L)'
;MIAAVVLAAGLARRMGRQKLLLQLQGKAVVRWAVERIMGHVEDVVIVTGQDDTAIRQALSDLTVRFVANPRPQDGQGSSIAVGVGALKPWTRAALIALGDQPRIPDAVVRALIEAFQRSGKAIVAPVYQGEQGTPVVFSSEVFGELRALTGDAGARAVVRAHPERVEAVALDFAMPPDVDTPEDYAKLHVQ
;
A
#
# COMPACT_ATOMS: atom_id res chain seq x y z
N MET A 1 -15.48 0.21 -9.82
CA MET A 1 -14.48 -0.74 -9.30
C MET A 1 -13.41 0.05 -8.53
N ILE A 2 -13.12 -0.36 -7.31
CA ILE A 2 -11.98 0.09 -6.52
C ILE A 2 -10.94 -1.02 -6.55
N ALA A 3 -9.69 -0.70 -6.85
CA ALA A 3 -8.59 -1.65 -6.83
C ALA A 3 -7.59 -1.28 -5.73
N ALA A 4 -6.76 -2.24 -5.29
CA ALA A 4 -5.61 -1.96 -4.46
C ALA A 4 -4.32 -2.10 -5.26
N VAL A 5 -3.34 -1.25 -4.92
CA VAL A 5 -1.94 -1.39 -5.35
C VAL A 5 -1.11 -1.57 -4.08
N VAL A 6 -0.55 -2.75 -3.90
CA VAL A 6 0.29 -3.09 -2.74
C VAL A 6 1.75 -3.04 -3.17
N LEU A 7 2.53 -2.18 -2.54
CA LEU A 7 3.95 -1.99 -2.85
C LEU A 7 4.79 -3.05 -2.14
N ALA A 8 5.38 -3.94 -2.90
CA ALA A 8 6.23 -5.05 -2.44
C ALA A 8 7.60 -5.11 -3.14
N ALA A 9 8.03 -4.00 -3.77
CA ALA A 9 9.29 -3.89 -4.52
C ALA A 9 10.48 -3.39 -3.68
N GLY A 10 10.33 -3.26 -2.35
CA GLY A 10 11.38 -2.75 -1.47
C GLY A 10 12.64 -3.62 -1.47
N LEU A 11 13.81 -2.97 -1.57
CA LEU A 11 15.11 -3.64 -1.69
C LEU A 11 15.66 -4.22 -0.38
N ALA A 12 14.90 -4.19 0.71
CA ALA A 12 15.25 -4.76 2.03
C ALA A 12 16.68 -4.48 2.55
N ARG A 13 17.28 -3.35 2.16
CA ARG A 13 18.71 -3.02 2.40
C ARG A 13 19.10 -3.04 3.87
N ARG A 14 18.21 -2.62 4.78
CA ARG A 14 18.45 -2.50 6.22
C ARG A 14 18.33 -3.83 6.98
N MET A 15 17.54 -4.76 6.45
CA MET A 15 17.26 -6.05 7.11
C MET A 15 18.21 -7.17 6.71
N GLY A 16 19.05 -6.99 5.67
CA GLY A 16 19.93 -8.03 5.14
C GLY A 16 19.20 -9.25 4.54
N ARG A 17 17.88 -9.27 4.61
CA ARG A 17 16.98 -10.30 4.05
C ARG A 17 15.64 -9.68 3.62
N GLN A 18 14.90 -10.39 2.76
CA GLN A 18 13.61 -9.92 2.26
C GLN A 18 12.58 -9.82 3.40
N LYS A 19 12.39 -8.61 3.97
CA LYS A 19 11.51 -8.34 5.12
C LYS A 19 10.06 -8.79 4.91
N LEU A 20 9.58 -8.73 3.68
CA LEU A 20 8.21 -9.09 3.31
C LEU A 20 7.92 -10.60 3.45
N LEU A 21 8.97 -11.42 3.46
CA LEU A 21 8.88 -12.88 3.61
C LEU A 21 9.09 -13.35 5.06
N LEU A 22 9.34 -12.46 6.00
CA LEU A 22 9.44 -12.81 7.42
C LEU A 22 8.11 -13.38 7.90
N GLN A 23 8.21 -14.43 8.74
CA GLN A 23 7.05 -15.18 9.21
C GLN A 23 6.43 -14.52 10.45
N LEU A 24 5.23 -14.02 10.34
CA LEU A 24 4.42 -13.52 11.45
C LEU A 24 3.24 -14.48 11.66
N GLN A 25 3.23 -15.18 12.79
CA GLN A 25 2.17 -16.17 13.11
C GLN A 25 1.92 -17.18 11.97
N GLY A 26 3.00 -17.70 11.38
CA GLY A 26 2.92 -18.72 10.32
C GLY A 26 2.61 -18.21 8.91
N LYS A 27 2.51 -16.89 8.71
CA LYS A 27 2.28 -16.27 7.39
C LYS A 27 3.35 -15.21 7.11
N ALA A 28 3.71 -15.03 5.84
CA ALA A 28 4.60 -13.95 5.43
C ALA A 28 4.00 -12.56 5.74
N VAL A 29 4.84 -11.59 6.11
CA VAL A 29 4.43 -10.19 6.39
C VAL A 29 3.58 -9.62 5.24
N VAL A 30 4.02 -9.78 3.99
CA VAL A 30 3.29 -9.30 2.82
C VAL A 30 1.91 -9.95 2.70
N ARG A 31 1.77 -11.20 3.09
CA ARG A 31 0.49 -11.91 3.04
C ARG A 31 -0.52 -11.28 4.01
N TRP A 32 -0.10 -10.96 5.22
CA TRP A 32 -0.95 -10.25 6.17
C TRP A 32 -1.45 -8.91 5.60
N ALA A 33 -0.55 -8.11 5.01
CA ALA A 33 -0.91 -6.82 4.41
C ALA A 33 -1.94 -6.99 3.28
N VAL A 34 -1.78 -8.00 2.42
CA VAL A 34 -2.69 -8.28 1.32
C VAL A 34 -4.05 -8.77 1.81
N GLU A 35 -4.08 -9.73 2.75
CA GLU A 35 -5.33 -10.29 3.31
C GLU A 35 -6.20 -9.23 4.00
N ARG A 36 -5.59 -8.19 4.62
CA ARG A 36 -6.32 -7.06 5.23
C ARG A 36 -7.03 -6.17 4.21
N ILE A 37 -6.61 -6.19 2.98
CA ILE A 37 -7.08 -5.27 1.93
C ILE A 37 -8.03 -5.96 0.96
N MET A 38 -7.72 -7.21 0.57
CA MET A 38 -8.38 -7.89 -0.54
C MET A 38 -9.89 -8.10 -0.36
N GLY A 39 -10.37 -8.17 0.88
CA GLY A 39 -11.81 -8.28 1.19
C GLY A 39 -12.63 -7.00 0.94
N HIS A 40 -11.96 -5.88 0.69
CA HIS A 40 -12.60 -4.55 0.54
C HIS A 40 -12.53 -3.98 -0.87
N VAL A 41 -11.83 -4.64 -1.78
CA VAL A 41 -11.60 -4.18 -3.16
C VAL A 41 -11.88 -5.29 -4.17
N GLU A 42 -12.14 -4.90 -5.42
CA GLU A 42 -12.51 -5.87 -6.47
C GLU A 42 -11.29 -6.37 -7.27
N ASP A 43 -10.11 -5.78 -7.08
CA ASP A 43 -8.88 -6.15 -7.78
C ASP A 43 -7.68 -5.77 -6.93
N VAL A 44 -6.64 -6.62 -6.91
CA VAL A 44 -5.40 -6.34 -6.16
C VAL A 44 -4.21 -6.52 -7.09
N VAL A 45 -3.40 -5.47 -7.20
CA VAL A 45 -2.14 -5.46 -7.94
C VAL A 45 -0.99 -5.40 -6.95
N ILE A 46 -0.14 -6.41 -6.97
CA ILE A 46 1.10 -6.47 -6.18
C ILE A 46 2.25 -5.96 -7.05
N VAL A 47 2.90 -4.88 -6.64
CA VAL A 47 4.08 -4.36 -7.31
C VAL A 47 5.32 -4.97 -6.68
N THR A 48 6.05 -5.77 -7.44
CA THR A 48 7.25 -6.49 -6.97
C THR A 48 8.53 -5.93 -7.60
N GLY A 49 9.69 -6.33 -7.06
CA GLY A 49 10.97 -6.16 -7.75
C GLY A 49 11.15 -7.18 -8.88
N GLN A 50 12.35 -7.23 -9.47
CA GLN A 50 12.65 -8.15 -10.58
C GLN A 50 12.68 -9.62 -10.13
N ASP A 51 13.28 -9.93 -8.98
CA ASP A 51 13.28 -11.27 -8.39
C ASP A 51 12.15 -11.38 -7.37
N ASP A 52 10.99 -11.78 -7.84
CA ASP A 52 9.74 -11.82 -7.06
C ASP A 52 9.20 -13.24 -6.82
N THR A 53 9.93 -14.26 -7.22
CA THR A 53 9.48 -15.67 -7.15
C THR A 53 8.97 -16.04 -5.75
N ALA A 54 9.70 -15.67 -4.70
CA ALA A 54 9.32 -15.98 -3.32
C ALA A 54 8.09 -15.19 -2.85
N ILE A 55 7.91 -13.94 -3.29
CA ILE A 55 6.71 -13.14 -3.03
C ILE A 55 5.50 -13.77 -3.72
N ARG A 56 5.63 -14.15 -5.00
CA ARG A 56 4.58 -14.84 -5.74
C ARG A 56 4.19 -16.16 -5.08
N GLN A 57 5.17 -16.92 -4.61
CA GLN A 57 4.91 -18.18 -3.89
C GLN A 57 4.16 -17.94 -2.57
N ALA A 58 4.53 -16.92 -1.79
CA ALA A 58 3.87 -16.57 -0.53
C ALA A 58 2.39 -16.14 -0.71
N LEU A 59 2.00 -15.72 -1.91
CA LEU A 59 0.66 -15.24 -2.25
C LEU A 59 -0.04 -16.12 -3.32
N SER A 60 0.49 -17.31 -3.62
CA SER A 60 0.10 -18.13 -4.79
C SER A 60 -1.36 -18.62 -4.78
N ASP A 61 -1.97 -18.76 -3.60
CA ASP A 61 -3.36 -19.16 -3.40
C ASP A 61 -4.34 -17.97 -3.32
N LEU A 62 -3.84 -16.73 -3.38
CA LEU A 62 -4.67 -15.53 -3.37
C LEU A 62 -4.98 -15.05 -4.79
N THR A 63 -6.18 -14.52 -4.99
CA THR A 63 -6.59 -13.95 -6.26
C THR A 63 -6.03 -12.54 -6.42
N VAL A 64 -4.76 -12.44 -6.81
CA VAL A 64 -4.03 -11.18 -7.00
C VAL A 64 -3.29 -11.16 -8.34
N ARG A 65 -3.01 -9.97 -8.86
CA ARG A 65 -2.19 -9.76 -10.05
C ARG A 65 -0.82 -9.21 -9.66
N PHE A 66 0.22 -9.62 -10.35
CA PHE A 66 1.57 -9.15 -10.12
C PHE A 66 2.06 -8.30 -11.27
N VAL A 67 2.76 -7.22 -10.95
CA VAL A 67 3.51 -6.41 -11.90
C VAL A 67 4.91 -6.16 -11.34
N ALA A 68 5.93 -6.40 -12.15
CA ALA A 68 7.32 -6.14 -11.75
C ALA A 68 7.68 -4.68 -12.03
N ASN A 69 8.22 -3.98 -11.04
CA ASN A 69 8.91 -2.73 -11.27
C ASN A 69 10.32 -3.04 -11.80
N PRO A 70 10.68 -2.62 -13.01
CA PRO A 70 12.00 -2.90 -13.59
C PRO A 70 13.13 -2.09 -12.91
N ARG A 71 12.78 -1.01 -12.19
CA ARG A 71 13.74 -0.10 -11.54
C ARG A 71 13.34 0.26 -10.12
N PRO A 72 13.26 -0.73 -9.19
CA PRO A 72 12.84 -0.48 -7.81
C PRO A 72 13.83 0.42 -7.04
N GLN A 73 15.08 0.51 -7.51
CA GLN A 73 16.11 1.41 -6.97
C GLN A 73 15.79 2.90 -7.21
N ASP A 74 14.91 3.22 -8.17
CA ASP A 74 14.46 4.59 -8.46
C ASP A 74 13.45 5.11 -7.41
N GLY A 75 13.26 4.38 -6.31
CA GLY A 75 12.45 4.81 -5.18
C GLY A 75 10.97 4.40 -5.27
N GLN A 76 10.23 4.77 -4.23
CA GLN A 76 8.82 4.37 -4.05
C GLN A 76 7.92 4.91 -5.15
N GLY A 77 8.19 6.11 -5.66
CA GLY A 77 7.42 6.74 -6.75
C GLY A 77 7.35 5.87 -8.00
N SER A 78 8.48 5.25 -8.38
CA SER A 78 8.52 4.35 -9.54
C SER A 78 7.60 3.14 -9.37
N SER A 79 7.52 2.57 -8.16
CA SER A 79 6.65 1.45 -7.86
C SER A 79 5.17 1.84 -7.89
N ILE A 80 4.81 3.04 -7.39
CA ILE A 80 3.45 3.58 -7.50
C ILE A 80 3.07 3.76 -8.97
N ALA A 81 3.94 4.38 -9.76
CA ALA A 81 3.69 4.62 -11.19
C ALA A 81 3.44 3.32 -11.95
N VAL A 82 4.25 2.30 -11.72
CA VAL A 82 4.09 0.95 -12.32
C VAL A 82 2.77 0.32 -11.87
N GLY A 83 2.46 0.34 -10.58
CA GLY A 83 1.23 -0.24 -10.04
C GLY A 83 -0.04 0.41 -10.59
N VAL A 84 -0.08 1.76 -10.61
CA VAL A 84 -1.20 2.51 -11.18
C VAL A 84 -1.31 2.32 -12.69
N GLY A 85 -0.18 2.14 -13.38
CA GLY A 85 -0.14 1.80 -14.81
C GLY A 85 -0.73 0.44 -15.14
N ALA A 86 -0.70 -0.51 -14.19
CA ALA A 86 -1.23 -1.86 -14.33
C ALA A 86 -2.73 -1.99 -13.97
N LEU A 87 -3.37 -0.91 -13.52
CA LEU A 87 -4.80 -0.91 -13.20
C LEU A 87 -5.64 -1.09 -14.47
N LYS A 88 -6.80 -1.71 -14.30
CA LYS A 88 -7.76 -1.88 -15.39
C LYS A 88 -8.32 -0.52 -15.85
N PRO A 89 -8.62 -0.32 -17.14
CA PRO A 89 -9.09 0.98 -17.65
C PRO A 89 -10.36 1.54 -16.97
N TRP A 90 -11.21 0.66 -16.42
CA TRP A 90 -12.44 1.03 -15.72
C TRP A 90 -12.28 1.16 -14.21
N THR A 91 -11.05 1.16 -13.70
CA THR A 91 -10.78 1.40 -12.28
C THR A 91 -11.10 2.86 -11.94
N ARG A 92 -12.01 3.07 -10.97
CA ARG A 92 -12.45 4.41 -10.55
C ARG A 92 -11.62 4.97 -9.40
N ALA A 93 -11.03 4.09 -8.60
CA ALA A 93 -10.15 4.48 -7.50
C ALA A 93 -9.12 3.39 -7.20
N ALA A 94 -7.99 3.79 -6.63
CA ALA A 94 -6.92 2.91 -6.17
C ALA A 94 -6.59 3.17 -4.71
N LEU A 95 -6.59 2.13 -3.89
CA LEU A 95 -6.03 2.14 -2.55
C LEU A 95 -4.55 1.78 -2.65
N ILE A 96 -3.66 2.74 -2.36
CA ILE A 96 -2.22 2.51 -2.34
C ILE A 96 -1.80 2.11 -0.93
N ALA A 97 -1.21 0.92 -0.79
CA ALA A 97 -0.80 0.34 0.47
C ALA A 97 0.63 -0.21 0.43
N LEU A 98 1.22 -0.39 1.60
CA LEU A 98 2.57 -0.92 1.77
C LEU A 98 2.50 -2.40 2.16
N GLY A 99 3.33 -3.23 1.53
CA GLY A 99 3.40 -4.67 1.81
C GLY A 99 4.07 -5.03 3.13
N ASP A 100 4.72 -4.06 3.79
CA ASP A 100 5.40 -4.19 5.08
C ASP A 100 4.57 -3.68 6.27
N GLN A 101 3.28 -3.39 6.07
CA GLN A 101 2.32 -2.99 7.11
C GLN A 101 1.31 -4.12 7.41
N PRO A 102 1.71 -5.21 8.08
CA PRO A 102 0.86 -6.39 8.28
C PRO A 102 -0.29 -6.16 9.27
N ARG A 103 -0.25 -5.05 10.04
CA ARG A 103 -1.18 -4.77 11.12
C ARG A 103 -2.15 -3.63 10.84
N ILE A 104 -2.31 -3.20 9.60
CA ILE A 104 -3.36 -2.25 9.25
C ILE A 104 -4.73 -2.86 9.63
N PRO A 105 -5.52 -2.23 10.51
CA PRO A 105 -6.82 -2.75 10.88
C PRO A 105 -7.78 -2.74 9.69
N ASP A 106 -8.54 -3.80 9.57
CA ASP A 106 -9.61 -3.96 8.58
C ASP A 106 -10.59 -2.78 8.58
N ALA A 107 -10.92 -2.28 9.78
CA ALA A 107 -11.78 -1.12 9.96
C ALA A 107 -11.22 0.15 9.30
N VAL A 108 -9.91 0.32 9.21
CA VAL A 108 -9.27 1.46 8.53
C VAL A 108 -9.53 1.39 7.04
N VAL A 109 -9.27 0.24 6.41
CA VAL A 109 -9.49 0.05 4.97
C VAL A 109 -10.95 0.34 4.62
N ARG A 110 -11.88 -0.22 5.41
CA ARG A 110 -13.31 0.02 5.24
C ARG A 110 -13.67 1.50 5.39
N ALA A 111 -13.21 2.17 6.45
CA ALA A 111 -13.50 3.58 6.69
C ALA A 111 -13.01 4.49 5.55
N LEU A 112 -11.84 4.21 4.99
CA LEU A 112 -11.30 4.96 3.86
C LEU A 112 -12.14 4.79 2.60
N ILE A 113 -12.57 3.57 2.29
CA ILE A 113 -13.42 3.28 1.13
C ILE A 113 -14.81 3.93 1.29
N GLU A 114 -15.41 3.83 2.46
CA GLU A 114 -16.68 4.48 2.76
C GLU A 114 -16.58 6.01 2.68
N ALA A 115 -15.50 6.59 3.20
CA ALA A 115 -15.24 8.03 3.09
C ALA A 115 -15.06 8.46 1.64
N PHE A 116 -14.34 7.67 0.82
CA PHE A 116 -14.19 7.93 -0.62
C PHE A 116 -15.55 7.93 -1.34
N GLN A 117 -16.42 6.98 -1.03
CA GLN A 117 -17.73 6.89 -1.66
C GLN A 117 -18.67 8.05 -1.28
N ARG A 118 -18.50 8.63 -0.08
CA ARG A 118 -19.37 9.72 0.43
C ARG A 118 -18.89 11.11 0.14
N SER A 119 -17.56 11.34 0.21
CA SER A 119 -17.01 12.71 0.24
C SER A 119 -16.96 13.38 -1.12
N GLY A 120 -16.91 12.61 -2.21
CA GLY A 120 -16.64 13.13 -3.55
C GLY A 120 -15.23 13.73 -3.73
N LYS A 121 -14.35 13.57 -2.72
CA LYS A 121 -12.96 14.04 -2.80
C LYS A 121 -12.11 13.10 -3.65
N ALA A 122 -11.13 13.66 -4.34
CA ALA A 122 -10.22 12.87 -5.18
C ALA A 122 -9.23 12.03 -4.39
N ILE A 123 -8.98 12.38 -3.12
CA ILE A 123 -8.02 11.70 -2.24
C ILE A 123 -8.67 11.48 -0.88
N VAL A 124 -8.51 10.28 -0.30
CA VAL A 124 -8.92 9.99 1.07
C VAL A 124 -7.73 9.40 1.82
N ALA A 125 -7.32 10.07 2.91
CA ALA A 125 -6.15 9.71 3.67
C ALA A 125 -6.48 9.50 5.16
N PRO A 126 -5.90 8.49 5.83
CA PRO A 126 -6.02 8.32 7.27
C PRO A 126 -5.15 9.34 8.01
N VAL A 127 -5.63 9.82 9.14
CA VAL A 127 -4.89 10.66 10.07
C VAL A 127 -4.89 9.95 11.42
N TYR A 128 -3.78 9.34 11.78
CA TYR A 128 -3.56 8.60 13.00
C TYR A 128 -3.02 9.55 14.07
N GLN A 129 -3.81 9.87 15.09
CA GLN A 129 -3.41 10.79 16.17
C GLN A 129 -2.78 12.09 15.67
N GLY A 130 -3.32 12.64 14.57
CA GLY A 130 -2.82 13.88 13.96
C GLY A 130 -1.75 13.70 12.87
N GLU A 131 -1.24 12.49 12.65
CA GLU A 131 -0.27 12.19 11.61
C GLU A 131 -0.90 11.49 10.41
N GLN A 132 -0.67 12.03 9.21
CA GLN A 132 -1.12 11.41 7.97
C GLN A 132 -0.33 10.12 7.70
N GLY A 133 -1.05 9.04 7.43
CA GLY A 133 -0.47 7.72 7.18
C GLY A 133 -0.90 7.05 5.88
N THR A 134 -0.78 5.73 5.89
CA THR A 134 -1.18 4.79 4.84
C THR A 134 -2.21 3.80 5.41
N PRO A 135 -3.00 3.12 4.55
CA PRO A 135 -3.10 3.28 3.08
C PRO A 135 -3.88 4.55 2.69
N VAL A 136 -3.76 4.96 1.43
CA VAL A 136 -4.46 6.15 0.90
C VAL A 136 -5.29 5.76 -0.33
N VAL A 137 -6.51 6.25 -0.43
CA VAL A 137 -7.38 6.05 -1.60
C VAL A 137 -7.26 7.26 -2.53
N PHE A 138 -7.07 6.99 -3.82
CA PHE A 138 -6.98 7.99 -4.89
C PHE A 138 -8.03 7.72 -5.97
N SER A 139 -8.79 8.73 -6.35
CA SER A 139 -9.66 8.71 -7.53
C SER A 139 -8.83 8.57 -8.81
N SER A 140 -9.44 8.00 -9.85
CA SER A 140 -8.84 7.94 -11.20
C SER A 140 -8.45 9.32 -11.76
N GLU A 141 -9.03 10.40 -11.27
CA GLU A 141 -8.70 11.78 -11.65
C GLU A 141 -7.24 12.15 -11.34
N VAL A 142 -6.64 11.54 -10.32
CA VAL A 142 -5.24 11.78 -9.91
C VAL A 142 -4.27 10.68 -10.39
N PHE A 143 -4.72 9.70 -11.16
CA PHE A 143 -3.84 8.64 -11.66
C PHE A 143 -2.73 9.17 -12.58
N GLY A 144 -2.97 10.28 -13.28
CA GLY A 144 -1.93 10.96 -14.06
C GLY A 144 -0.77 11.43 -13.19
N GLU A 145 -1.08 12.04 -12.05
CA GLU A 145 -0.09 12.52 -11.08
C GLU A 145 0.68 11.35 -10.44
N LEU A 146 -0.03 10.27 -10.06
CA LEU A 146 0.60 9.08 -9.51
C LEU A 146 1.53 8.37 -10.50
N ARG A 147 1.17 8.34 -11.79
CA ARG A 147 2.04 7.77 -12.86
C ARG A 147 3.27 8.63 -13.15
N ALA A 148 3.21 9.92 -12.85
CA ALA A 148 4.33 10.84 -13.01
C ALA A 148 5.31 10.84 -11.83
N LEU A 149 5.01 10.12 -10.74
CA LEU A 149 5.88 10.04 -9.57
C LEU A 149 7.22 9.38 -9.91
N THR A 150 8.29 9.95 -9.37
CA THR A 150 9.66 9.47 -9.51
C THR A 150 10.40 9.57 -8.17
N GLY A 151 11.52 8.87 -8.06
CA GLY A 151 12.35 8.93 -6.87
C GLY A 151 11.62 8.43 -5.61
N ASP A 152 12.02 8.92 -4.46
CA ASP A 152 11.44 8.56 -3.17
C ASP A 152 10.14 9.33 -2.85
N ALA A 153 9.64 10.14 -3.80
CA ALA A 153 8.35 10.79 -3.67
C ALA A 153 7.25 9.72 -3.64
N GLY A 154 6.81 9.39 -2.45
CA GLY A 154 5.67 8.49 -2.24
C GLY A 154 4.33 9.17 -2.53
N ALA A 155 3.24 8.42 -2.36
CA ALA A 155 1.87 8.93 -2.51
C ALA A 155 1.58 10.16 -1.63
N ARG A 156 2.31 10.34 -0.52
CA ARG A 156 2.23 11.53 0.35
C ARG A 156 2.53 12.85 -0.39
N ALA A 157 3.36 12.81 -1.43
CA ALA A 157 3.66 14.02 -2.22
C ALA A 157 2.41 14.53 -2.93
N VAL A 158 1.60 13.64 -3.51
CA VAL A 158 0.34 14.00 -4.17
C VAL A 158 -0.69 14.51 -3.15
N VAL A 159 -0.76 13.87 -1.97
CA VAL A 159 -1.66 14.33 -0.89
C VAL A 159 -1.32 15.74 -0.42
N ARG A 160 -0.03 16.05 -0.23
CA ARG A 160 0.43 17.36 0.23
C ARG A 160 0.32 18.48 -0.81
N ALA A 161 0.42 18.13 -2.08
CA ALA A 161 0.34 19.10 -3.17
C ALA A 161 -1.05 19.74 -3.29
N HIS A 162 -2.11 19.05 -2.88
CA HIS A 162 -3.50 19.44 -3.08
C HIS A 162 -4.37 19.15 -1.85
N PRO A 163 -4.15 19.83 -0.72
CA PRO A 163 -4.89 19.57 0.53
C PRO A 163 -6.41 19.79 0.37
N GLU A 164 -6.82 20.66 -0.55
CA GLU A 164 -8.24 20.92 -0.85
C GLU A 164 -8.95 19.72 -1.50
N ARG A 165 -8.21 18.79 -2.08
CA ARG A 165 -8.72 17.55 -2.71
C ARG A 165 -8.78 16.37 -1.73
N VAL A 166 -8.35 16.57 -0.49
CA VAL A 166 -8.20 15.52 0.51
C VAL A 166 -9.38 15.49 1.47
N GLU A 167 -9.94 14.30 1.67
CA GLU A 167 -10.76 13.94 2.83
C GLU A 167 -9.88 13.24 3.85
N ALA A 168 -9.80 13.80 5.05
CA ALA A 168 -9.04 13.24 6.16
C ALA A 168 -9.94 12.36 7.04
N VAL A 169 -9.58 11.09 7.20
CA VAL A 169 -10.26 10.17 8.11
C VAL A 169 -9.48 10.14 9.42
N ALA A 170 -9.99 10.81 10.43
CA ALA A 170 -9.37 10.86 11.76
C ALA A 170 -9.50 9.52 12.49
N LEU A 171 -8.40 9.05 13.06
CA LEU A 171 -8.28 7.79 13.80
C LEU A 171 -7.63 8.05 15.17
N ASP A 172 -8.23 7.52 16.24
CA ASP A 172 -7.83 7.78 17.63
C ASP A 172 -6.69 6.87 18.12
N PHE A 173 -5.99 6.18 17.25
CA PHE A 173 -4.86 5.31 17.58
C PHE A 173 -3.64 5.61 16.71
N ALA A 174 -2.47 5.19 17.17
CA ALA A 174 -1.21 5.38 16.46
C ALA A 174 -1.18 4.57 15.15
N MET A 175 -0.50 5.09 14.15
CA MET A 175 -0.29 4.38 12.90
C MET A 175 0.40 3.03 13.16
N PRO A 176 -0.14 1.92 12.63
CA PRO A 176 0.52 0.62 12.72
C PRO A 176 1.93 0.67 12.13
N PRO A 177 2.93 0.08 12.82
CA PRO A 177 4.32 0.19 12.40
C PRO A 177 4.60 -0.54 11.09
N ASP A 178 5.51 0.01 10.31
CA ASP A 178 6.18 -0.68 9.22
C ASP A 178 7.19 -1.68 9.77
N VAL A 179 7.48 -2.73 9.04
CA VAL A 179 8.58 -3.65 9.36
C VAL A 179 9.84 -3.19 8.65
N ASP A 180 10.61 -2.30 9.27
CA ASP A 180 11.82 -1.75 8.67
C ASP A 180 13.11 -2.31 9.28
N THR A 181 13.08 -2.68 10.56
CA THR A 181 14.22 -3.17 11.32
C THR A 181 13.91 -4.52 12.00
N PRO A 182 14.93 -5.29 12.43
CA PRO A 182 14.73 -6.47 13.25
C PRO A 182 13.94 -6.19 14.54
N GLU A 183 14.13 -5.01 15.13
CA GLU A 183 13.43 -4.54 16.32
C GLU A 183 11.95 -4.32 16.06
N ASP A 184 11.58 -3.75 14.90
CA ASP A 184 10.17 -3.57 14.51
C ASP A 184 9.51 -4.93 14.31
N TYR A 185 10.21 -5.87 13.66
CA TYR A 185 9.72 -7.23 13.51
C TYR A 185 9.53 -7.94 14.86
N ALA A 186 10.48 -7.79 15.80
CA ALA A 186 10.36 -8.38 17.13
C ALA A 186 9.13 -7.87 17.90
N LYS A 187 8.82 -6.56 17.82
CA LYS A 187 7.63 -5.96 18.42
C LYS A 187 6.32 -6.55 17.92
N LEU A 188 6.27 -7.05 16.67
CA LEU A 188 5.07 -7.69 16.15
C LEU A 188 4.74 -9.04 16.81
N HIS A 189 5.67 -9.67 17.51
CA HIS A 189 5.45 -10.94 18.20
C HIS A 189 4.96 -10.77 19.64
N VAL A 190 5.00 -9.56 20.19
CA VAL A 190 4.68 -9.27 21.61
C VAL A 190 3.22 -8.82 21.81
N GLN A 191 2.47 -8.61 20.73
CA GLN A 191 1.07 -8.11 20.78
C GLN A 191 0.06 -9.18 20.37
#